data_97dbd32f979050ad1bae442f25b71412
#
_entry.id   97dbd32f979050ad1bae442f25b71412
#
_cell.length_a   1.000
_cell.length_b   1.000
_cell.length_c   1.000
_cell.angle_alpha   90.00
_cell.angle_beta   90.00
_cell.angle_gamma   90.00
#
_symmetry.space_group_name_H-M   'P 1'
#
loop_
_entity.id
_entity.type
_entity.pdbx_description
1 polymer ?
#
loop_
_entity_poly.entity_id
_entity_poly.type
_entity_poly.pdbx_seq_one_letter_code
_entity_poly.pdbx_strand_id
1 'polypeptide(L)'
;MKTRNLTVVCMLAGLLCWGCKQTDVTQVLDRAETCMAERPDSSLYLLRTLDKRHISGSLRKARYALLYSQALDKNYIDVDNDSLIRVAVDYYKGHGTSHEKALAYFYLGRVYDNAGDETRATEAFVEAETHALDTDDHYICGLIYSYLGNLYFSQYSFDEALAMYDKSEKCYAQAGQLRNEGYMVEAKARVYKLQHLWDNSLNEYNKAKEIFFVLNDFEQILFINRAISIIQFQSGKQIDLTIDLLKSLYSENKIYTLPVEDYPLWSMISLKNKDLDKAREYALLSLSNKDSLSERQLAGLYALLIEIESSAKNYSKALEYSGEYEKIMENIDEYERHNLIQEIEHKYKNRQLKDQLEAEEKYHFYQLKIISLLELV
;
A
#
# COMPACT_ATOMS: atom_id res chain seq x y z
N MET A 1 -4.57 -70.32 29.45
CA MET A 1 -4.69 -68.89 29.83
C MET A 1 -3.68 -67.96 29.17
N LYS A 2 -2.57 -68.42 28.58
CA LYS A 2 -1.53 -67.57 27.96
C LYS A 2 -1.88 -67.03 26.55
N THR A 3 -2.69 -67.72 25.77
CA THR A 3 -3.03 -67.33 24.38
C THR A 3 -4.12 -66.24 24.32
N ARG A 4 -4.97 -66.10 25.34
CA ARG A 4 -6.07 -65.11 25.38
C ARG A 4 -5.59 -63.69 25.74
N ASN A 5 -4.44 -63.59 26.40
CA ASN A 5 -3.81 -62.27 26.72
C ASN A 5 -3.02 -61.69 25.52
N LEU A 6 -2.51 -62.56 24.62
CA LEU A 6 -1.78 -62.11 23.45
C LEU A 6 -2.67 -61.51 22.38
N THR A 7 -3.91 -62.04 22.20
CA THR A 7 -4.91 -61.53 21.28
C THR A 7 -5.45 -60.18 21.72
N VAL A 8 -5.65 -59.94 23.05
CA VAL A 8 -6.09 -58.66 23.61
C VAL A 8 -5.01 -57.58 23.47
N VAL A 9 -3.73 -57.92 23.65
CA VAL A 9 -2.61 -57.00 23.44
C VAL A 9 -2.44 -56.63 21.98
N CYS A 10 -2.63 -57.54 21.03
CA CYS A 10 -2.59 -57.26 19.60
C CYS A 10 -3.79 -56.41 19.15
N MET A 11 -5.01 -56.58 19.74
CA MET A 11 -6.14 -55.70 19.45
C MET A 11 -5.95 -54.29 20.05
N LEU A 12 -5.38 -54.15 21.22
CA LEU A 12 -5.05 -52.86 21.83
C LEU A 12 -3.95 -52.13 21.07
N ALA A 13 -2.91 -52.84 20.57
CA ALA A 13 -1.88 -52.26 19.71
C ALA A 13 -2.43 -51.82 18.34
N GLY A 14 -3.39 -52.56 17.77
CA GLY A 14 -4.09 -52.16 16.54
C GLY A 14 -4.98 -50.91 16.69
N LEU A 15 -5.53 -50.68 17.88
CA LEU A 15 -6.35 -49.48 18.16
C LEU A 15 -5.49 -48.24 18.41
N LEU A 16 -4.23 -48.40 18.82
CA LEU A 16 -3.28 -47.28 18.98
C LEU A 16 -2.70 -46.79 17.64
N CYS A 17 -2.74 -47.61 16.57
CA CYS A 17 -2.31 -47.19 15.22
C CYS A 17 -3.37 -46.42 14.44
N TRP A 18 -4.61 -46.29 14.94
CA TRP A 18 -5.68 -45.54 14.27
C TRP A 18 -5.74 -44.04 14.67
N GLY A 19 -4.78 -43.51 15.40
CA GLY A 19 -4.78 -42.18 15.98
C GLY A 19 -4.07 -41.07 15.18
N CYS A 20 -3.33 -41.38 14.12
CA CYS A 20 -2.81 -40.34 13.24
C CYS A 20 -3.68 -40.25 11.99
N LYS A 21 -4.79 -39.51 12.08
CA LYS A 21 -5.39 -38.93 10.88
C LYS A 21 -4.34 -38.01 10.28
N GLN A 22 -3.61 -38.53 9.28
CA GLN A 22 -2.75 -37.70 8.43
C GLN A 22 -3.67 -36.62 7.87
N THR A 23 -3.52 -35.38 8.34
CA THR A 23 -4.35 -34.27 7.91
C THR A 23 -4.19 -34.15 6.39
N ASP A 24 -5.26 -34.30 5.64
CA ASP A 24 -5.19 -34.18 4.20
C ASP A 24 -4.77 -32.75 3.86
N VAL A 25 -3.59 -32.61 3.29
CA VAL A 25 -3.00 -31.32 2.88
C VAL A 25 -3.99 -30.54 2.01
N THR A 26 -4.69 -31.21 1.10
CA THR A 26 -5.66 -30.56 0.21
C THR A 26 -6.82 -29.97 1.01
N GLN A 27 -7.36 -30.73 1.97
CA GLN A 27 -8.44 -30.24 2.81
C GLN A 27 -8.04 -29.01 3.65
N VAL A 28 -6.78 -28.97 4.14
CA VAL A 28 -6.30 -27.79 4.89
C VAL A 28 -6.14 -26.59 3.97
N LEU A 29 -5.60 -26.79 2.75
CA LEU A 29 -5.49 -25.71 1.76
C LEU A 29 -6.87 -25.15 1.37
N ASP A 30 -7.86 -26.02 1.13
CA ASP A 30 -9.24 -25.61 0.81
C ASP A 30 -9.86 -24.78 1.94
N ARG A 31 -9.68 -25.21 3.19
CA ARG A 31 -10.17 -24.47 4.35
C ARG A 31 -9.44 -23.13 4.53
N ALA A 32 -8.12 -23.10 4.33
CA ALA A 32 -7.34 -21.87 4.43
C ALA A 32 -7.78 -20.87 3.36
N GLU A 33 -8.05 -21.31 2.15
CA GLU A 33 -8.55 -20.48 1.06
C GLU A 33 -9.94 -19.91 1.38
N THR A 34 -10.86 -20.74 1.86
CA THR A 34 -12.21 -20.31 2.26
C THR A 34 -12.19 -19.25 3.38
N CYS A 35 -11.26 -19.37 4.33
CA CYS A 35 -11.13 -18.42 5.44
C CYS A 35 -10.41 -17.13 5.05
N MET A 36 -9.72 -17.10 3.91
CA MET A 36 -8.75 -16.06 3.57
C MET A 36 -9.33 -14.63 3.53
N ALA A 37 -10.57 -14.50 3.08
CA ALA A 37 -11.21 -13.18 2.96
C ALA A 37 -11.63 -12.60 4.30
N GLU A 38 -12.34 -13.40 5.13
CA GLU A 38 -12.96 -12.92 6.36
C GLU A 38 -12.10 -13.13 7.61
N ARG A 39 -11.27 -14.18 7.61
CA ARG A 39 -10.48 -14.61 8.76
C ARG A 39 -9.06 -15.00 8.34
N PRO A 40 -8.25 -14.04 7.88
CA PRO A 40 -6.88 -14.32 7.43
C PRO A 40 -5.98 -14.87 8.55
N ASP A 41 -6.23 -14.51 9.81
CA ASP A 41 -5.58 -15.08 11.00
C ASP A 41 -5.76 -16.60 11.09
N SER A 42 -7.02 -17.05 10.89
CA SER A 42 -7.37 -18.48 10.90
C SER A 42 -6.74 -19.19 9.71
N SER A 43 -6.71 -18.56 8.53
CA SER A 43 -6.04 -19.09 7.36
C SER A 43 -4.54 -19.28 7.61
N LEU A 44 -3.87 -18.27 8.16
CA LEU A 44 -2.45 -18.33 8.52
C LEU A 44 -2.17 -19.43 9.54
N TYR A 45 -3.02 -19.57 10.57
CA TYR A 45 -2.90 -20.64 11.55
C TYR A 45 -2.99 -22.00 10.89
N LEU A 46 -3.99 -22.25 10.04
CA LEU A 46 -4.18 -23.51 9.33
C LEU A 46 -2.92 -23.86 8.48
N LEU A 47 -2.41 -22.89 7.73
CA LEU A 47 -1.24 -23.09 6.87
C LEU A 47 0.03 -23.37 7.67
N ARG A 48 0.18 -22.79 8.87
CA ARG A 48 1.30 -23.07 9.78
C ARG A 48 1.26 -24.45 10.39
N THR A 49 0.09 -25.10 10.50
CA THR A 49 -0.03 -26.47 11.02
C THR A 49 0.44 -27.54 10.02
N LEU A 50 0.60 -27.18 8.74
CA LEU A 50 1.06 -28.13 7.72
C LEU A 50 2.55 -28.40 7.84
N ASP A 51 2.92 -29.68 7.96
CA ASP A 51 4.30 -30.08 7.82
C ASP A 51 4.68 -30.01 6.31
N LYS A 52 5.56 -29.08 5.99
CA LYS A 52 6.02 -28.84 4.60
C LYS A 52 6.58 -30.08 3.91
N ARG A 53 7.12 -31.04 4.67
CA ARG A 53 7.64 -32.33 4.15
C ARG A 53 6.54 -33.20 3.56
N HIS A 54 5.31 -33.05 4.00
CA HIS A 54 4.15 -33.78 3.50
C HIS A 54 3.46 -33.11 2.30
N ILE A 55 3.86 -31.89 1.94
CA ILE A 55 3.32 -31.20 0.76
C ILE A 55 4.02 -31.76 -0.49
N SER A 56 3.40 -32.73 -1.11
CA SER A 56 3.91 -33.40 -2.32
C SER A 56 3.16 -32.95 -3.58
N GLY A 57 3.88 -32.91 -4.70
CA GLY A 57 3.35 -32.47 -6.00
C GLY A 57 3.45 -30.94 -6.20
N SER A 58 3.74 -30.55 -7.44
CA SER A 58 4.01 -29.15 -7.80
C SER A 58 2.80 -28.23 -7.57
N LEU A 59 1.60 -28.68 -7.92
CA LEU A 59 0.36 -27.93 -7.69
C LEU A 59 0.12 -27.61 -6.21
N ARG A 60 0.25 -28.63 -5.32
CA ARG A 60 0.02 -28.40 -3.88
C ARG A 60 1.07 -27.47 -3.28
N LYS A 61 2.33 -27.56 -3.73
CA LYS A 61 3.41 -26.66 -3.31
C LYS A 61 3.13 -25.23 -3.76
N ALA A 62 2.72 -25.05 -5.00
CA ALA A 62 2.37 -23.74 -5.53
C ALA A 62 1.16 -23.12 -4.81
N ARG A 63 0.11 -23.91 -4.61
CA ARG A 63 -1.09 -23.48 -3.89
C ARG A 63 -0.78 -23.11 -2.43
N TYR A 64 0.03 -23.91 -1.75
CA TYR A 64 0.50 -23.60 -0.40
C TYR A 64 1.29 -22.28 -0.40
N ALA A 65 2.23 -22.11 -1.33
CA ALA A 65 3.07 -20.91 -1.40
C ALA A 65 2.23 -19.66 -1.64
N LEU A 66 1.25 -19.70 -2.55
CA LEU A 66 0.36 -18.60 -2.82
C LEU A 66 -0.50 -18.24 -1.60
N LEU A 67 -1.21 -19.23 -1.04
CA LEU A 67 -2.09 -19.01 0.11
C LEU A 67 -1.31 -18.56 1.35
N TYR A 68 -0.09 -19.05 1.55
CA TYR A 68 0.72 -18.66 2.70
C TYR A 68 1.26 -17.23 2.55
N SER A 69 1.70 -16.82 1.34
CA SER A 69 2.08 -15.43 1.06
C SER A 69 0.91 -14.48 1.23
N GLN A 70 -0.26 -14.85 0.73
CA GLN A 70 -1.50 -14.10 0.92
C GLN A 70 -1.88 -13.97 2.39
N ALA A 71 -1.79 -15.05 3.16
CA ALA A 71 -2.12 -15.04 4.58
C ALA A 71 -1.14 -14.18 5.39
N LEU A 72 0.15 -14.18 5.04
CA LEU A 72 1.15 -13.33 5.69
C LEU A 72 0.82 -11.84 5.44
N ASP A 73 0.63 -11.46 4.19
CA ASP A 73 0.30 -10.07 3.81
C ASP A 73 -0.98 -9.57 4.49
N LYS A 74 -2.06 -10.37 4.44
CA LYS A 74 -3.34 -10.00 5.09
C LYS A 74 -3.29 -9.96 6.62
N ASN A 75 -2.26 -10.52 7.24
CA ASN A 75 -2.00 -10.41 8.68
C ASN A 75 -0.91 -9.36 9.00
N TYR A 76 -0.58 -8.49 8.06
CA TYR A 76 0.42 -7.41 8.23
C TYR A 76 1.80 -7.95 8.63
N ILE A 77 2.17 -9.13 8.12
CA ILE A 77 3.49 -9.72 8.29
C ILE A 77 4.27 -9.49 7.02
N ASP A 78 5.14 -8.50 7.05
CA ASP A 78 5.97 -8.15 5.90
C ASP A 78 7.01 -9.24 5.63
N VAL A 79 7.13 -9.59 4.35
CA VAL A 79 8.09 -10.55 3.82
C VAL A 79 8.86 -9.85 2.71
N ASP A 80 10.19 -9.83 2.84
CA ASP A 80 11.15 -9.21 1.91
C ASP A 80 11.90 -10.23 1.04
N ASN A 81 11.60 -11.51 1.21
CA ASN A 81 12.24 -12.63 0.50
C ASN A 81 11.24 -13.37 -0.39
N ASP A 82 11.54 -13.45 -1.69
CA ASP A 82 10.65 -13.99 -2.71
C ASP A 82 10.65 -15.52 -2.83
N SER A 83 11.50 -16.25 -2.08
CA SER A 83 11.68 -17.70 -2.23
C SER A 83 10.40 -18.51 -2.06
N LEU A 84 9.48 -18.05 -1.21
CA LEU A 84 8.19 -18.72 -1.00
C LEU A 84 7.25 -18.48 -2.19
N ILE A 85 7.00 -17.21 -2.52
CA ILE A 85 6.03 -16.85 -3.56
C ILE A 85 6.51 -17.27 -4.96
N ARG A 86 7.83 -17.35 -5.19
CA ARG A 86 8.42 -17.85 -6.43
C ARG A 86 7.93 -19.25 -6.78
N VAL A 87 7.72 -20.12 -5.79
CA VAL A 87 7.18 -21.46 -6.04
C VAL A 87 5.79 -21.40 -6.69
N ALA A 88 4.97 -20.43 -6.31
CA ALA A 88 3.67 -20.20 -6.92
C ALA A 88 3.81 -19.61 -8.32
N VAL A 89 4.59 -18.54 -8.47
CA VAL A 89 4.82 -17.86 -9.76
C VAL A 89 5.36 -18.84 -10.80
N ASP A 90 6.40 -19.60 -10.48
CA ASP A 90 7.02 -20.54 -11.41
C ASP A 90 6.06 -21.63 -11.89
N TYR A 91 5.16 -22.07 -11.02
CA TYR A 91 4.16 -23.07 -11.39
C TYR A 91 3.01 -22.43 -12.18
N TYR A 92 2.39 -21.35 -11.67
CA TYR A 92 1.20 -20.78 -12.26
C TYR A 92 1.47 -20.08 -13.59
N LYS A 93 2.67 -19.58 -13.83
CA LYS A 93 3.07 -19.01 -15.12
C LYS A 93 2.71 -19.93 -16.30
N GLY A 94 2.91 -21.24 -16.15
CA GLY A 94 2.63 -22.22 -17.20
C GLY A 94 1.34 -23.03 -17.05
N HIS A 95 0.72 -23.01 -15.85
CA HIS A 95 -0.36 -23.97 -15.52
C HIS A 95 -1.56 -23.31 -14.84
N GLY A 96 -1.47 -22.04 -14.45
CA GLY A 96 -2.52 -21.36 -13.71
C GLY A 96 -3.60 -20.74 -14.59
N THR A 97 -4.76 -20.51 -13.99
CA THR A 97 -5.79 -19.61 -14.51
C THR A 97 -5.28 -18.16 -14.48
N SER A 98 -5.93 -17.25 -15.21
CA SER A 98 -5.59 -15.82 -15.18
C SER A 98 -5.69 -15.25 -13.75
N HIS A 99 -6.66 -15.68 -12.96
CA HIS A 99 -6.80 -15.29 -11.56
C HIS A 99 -5.62 -15.76 -10.68
N GLU A 100 -5.21 -17.03 -10.77
CA GLU A 100 -4.07 -17.55 -10.01
C GLU A 100 -2.75 -16.88 -10.40
N LYS A 101 -2.57 -16.56 -11.67
CA LYS A 101 -1.41 -15.80 -12.16
C LYS A 101 -1.42 -14.37 -11.60
N ALA A 102 -2.54 -13.68 -11.69
CA ALA A 102 -2.70 -12.34 -11.15
C ALA A 102 -2.36 -12.27 -9.66
N LEU A 103 -2.89 -13.20 -8.87
CA LEU A 103 -2.58 -13.31 -7.44
C LEU A 103 -1.10 -13.61 -7.18
N ALA A 104 -0.50 -14.57 -7.91
CA ALA A 104 0.89 -14.95 -7.71
C ALA A 104 1.85 -13.77 -8.00
N TYR A 105 1.63 -13.06 -9.10
CA TYR A 105 2.43 -11.88 -9.44
C TYR A 105 2.13 -10.69 -8.52
N PHE A 106 0.88 -10.51 -8.06
CA PHE A 106 0.54 -9.48 -7.09
C PHE A 106 1.32 -9.68 -5.77
N TYR A 107 1.30 -10.90 -5.19
CA TYR A 107 2.05 -11.16 -3.97
C TYR A 107 3.58 -11.19 -4.17
N LEU A 108 4.06 -11.46 -5.38
CA LEU A 108 5.46 -11.23 -5.71
C LEU A 108 5.81 -9.74 -5.69
N GLY A 109 4.95 -8.89 -6.27
CA GLY A 109 5.07 -7.44 -6.20
C GLY A 109 5.07 -6.93 -4.77
N ARG A 110 4.20 -7.45 -3.90
CA ARG A 110 4.17 -7.12 -2.47
C ARG A 110 5.47 -7.45 -1.75
N VAL A 111 6.08 -8.59 -2.07
CA VAL A 111 7.38 -8.98 -1.48
C VAL A 111 8.49 -8.00 -1.90
N TYR A 112 8.51 -7.58 -3.16
CA TYR A 112 9.49 -6.61 -3.63
C TYR A 112 9.25 -5.20 -3.09
N ASP A 113 7.99 -4.79 -2.96
CA ASP A 113 7.59 -3.53 -2.33
C ASP A 113 8.06 -3.49 -0.86
N ASN A 114 7.82 -4.55 -0.09
CA ASN A 114 8.32 -4.67 1.29
C ASN A 114 9.86 -4.67 1.37
N ALA A 115 10.55 -5.15 0.34
CA ALA A 115 12.01 -5.11 0.24
C ALA A 115 12.56 -3.75 -0.20
N GLY A 116 11.69 -2.78 -0.55
CA GLY A 116 12.07 -1.48 -1.09
C GLY A 116 12.59 -1.53 -2.55
N ASP A 117 12.35 -2.65 -3.26
CA ASP A 117 12.72 -2.79 -4.66
C ASP A 117 11.54 -2.37 -5.57
N GLU A 118 11.38 -1.05 -5.70
CA GLU A 118 10.29 -0.46 -6.45
C GLU A 118 10.26 -0.91 -7.92
N THR A 119 11.42 -1.12 -8.52
CA THR A 119 11.52 -1.55 -9.92
C THR A 119 10.93 -2.95 -10.12
N ARG A 120 11.38 -3.94 -9.31
CA ARG A 120 10.83 -5.29 -9.41
C ARG A 120 9.40 -5.37 -8.92
N ALA A 121 9.00 -4.54 -7.95
CA ALA A 121 7.60 -4.43 -7.52
C ALA A 121 6.71 -3.96 -8.67
N THR A 122 7.11 -2.90 -9.38
CA THR A 122 6.39 -2.37 -10.54
C THR A 122 6.26 -3.44 -11.64
N GLU A 123 7.35 -4.12 -12.00
CA GLU A 123 7.33 -5.19 -13.00
C GLU A 123 6.34 -6.30 -12.62
N ALA A 124 6.37 -6.74 -11.35
CA ALA A 124 5.48 -7.79 -10.88
C ALA A 124 3.99 -7.34 -10.85
N PHE A 125 3.70 -6.10 -10.46
CA PHE A 125 2.32 -5.58 -10.49
C PHE A 125 1.80 -5.36 -11.91
N VAL A 126 2.64 -4.98 -12.87
CA VAL A 126 2.27 -4.88 -14.30
C VAL A 126 1.96 -6.26 -14.89
N GLU A 127 2.75 -7.29 -14.54
CA GLU A 127 2.43 -8.66 -14.91
C GLU A 127 1.11 -9.12 -14.27
N ALA A 128 0.87 -8.76 -13.00
CA ALA A 128 -0.39 -9.04 -12.33
C ALA A 128 -1.57 -8.35 -13.03
N GLU A 129 -1.43 -7.07 -13.43
CA GLU A 129 -2.43 -6.32 -14.20
C GLU A 129 -2.80 -7.05 -15.49
N THR A 130 -1.78 -7.47 -16.26
CA THR A 130 -1.99 -8.16 -17.53
C THR A 130 -2.89 -9.39 -17.38
N HIS A 131 -2.71 -10.16 -16.30
CA HIS A 131 -3.54 -11.33 -16.04
C HIS A 131 -4.88 -11.00 -15.39
N ALA A 132 -4.95 -9.95 -14.56
CA ALA A 132 -6.18 -9.54 -13.90
C ALA A 132 -7.23 -9.01 -14.88
N LEU A 133 -6.81 -8.38 -15.96
CA LEU A 133 -7.70 -7.90 -17.03
C LEU A 133 -8.46 -9.02 -17.74
N ASP A 134 -7.95 -10.25 -17.72
CA ASP A 134 -8.59 -11.44 -18.24
C ASP A 134 -9.56 -12.11 -17.25
N THR A 135 -9.85 -11.44 -16.13
CA THR A 135 -10.73 -11.96 -15.06
C THR A 135 -11.86 -10.99 -14.78
N ASP A 136 -12.96 -11.52 -14.23
CA ASP A 136 -14.07 -10.70 -13.70
C ASP A 136 -13.84 -10.31 -12.21
N ASP A 137 -12.62 -10.53 -11.68
CA ASP A 137 -12.29 -10.21 -10.30
C ASP A 137 -11.89 -8.73 -10.16
N HIS A 138 -12.90 -7.89 -10.01
CA HIS A 138 -12.71 -6.46 -9.81
C HIS A 138 -11.98 -6.13 -8.51
N TYR A 139 -12.02 -7.02 -7.49
CA TYR A 139 -11.28 -6.78 -6.25
C TYR A 139 -9.77 -6.86 -6.46
N ILE A 140 -9.28 -7.90 -7.15
CA ILE A 140 -7.85 -8.03 -7.44
C ILE A 140 -7.37 -6.92 -8.37
N CYS A 141 -8.18 -6.51 -9.35
CA CYS A 141 -7.87 -5.35 -10.19
C CYS A 141 -7.71 -4.07 -9.35
N GLY A 142 -8.63 -3.83 -8.42
CA GLY A 142 -8.55 -2.70 -7.49
C GLY A 142 -7.28 -2.72 -6.65
N LEU A 143 -6.89 -3.88 -6.10
CA LEU A 143 -5.64 -4.04 -5.35
C LEU A 143 -4.42 -3.70 -6.21
N ILE A 144 -4.30 -4.28 -7.40
CA ILE A 144 -3.15 -4.06 -8.28
C ILE A 144 -3.01 -2.58 -8.62
N TYR A 145 -4.10 -1.92 -9.03
CA TYR A 145 -4.07 -0.50 -9.35
C TYR A 145 -3.77 0.39 -8.14
N SER A 146 -4.22 0.02 -6.94
CA SER A 146 -3.91 0.78 -5.73
C SER A 146 -2.41 0.74 -5.41
N TYR A 147 -1.76 -0.41 -5.55
CA TYR A 147 -0.32 -0.54 -5.32
C TYR A 147 0.52 0.12 -6.41
N LEU A 148 0.13 0.01 -7.68
CA LEU A 148 0.76 0.78 -8.76
C LEU A 148 0.63 2.29 -8.52
N GLY A 149 -0.56 2.74 -8.10
CA GLY A 149 -0.77 4.14 -7.74
C GLY A 149 0.12 4.60 -6.60
N ASN A 150 0.32 3.78 -5.57
CA ASN A 150 1.22 4.09 -4.46
C ASN A 150 2.69 4.16 -4.91
N LEU A 151 3.14 3.26 -5.79
CA LEU A 151 4.50 3.30 -6.34
C LEU A 151 4.73 4.56 -7.20
N TYR A 152 3.78 4.92 -8.06
CA TYR A 152 3.89 6.18 -8.80
C TYR A 152 3.83 7.41 -7.89
N PHE A 153 3.04 7.34 -6.82
CA PHE A 153 2.99 8.41 -5.81
C PHE A 153 4.32 8.58 -5.08
N SER A 154 4.98 7.49 -4.67
CA SER A 154 6.31 7.54 -4.02
C SER A 154 7.38 8.13 -4.95
N GLN A 155 7.24 7.91 -6.26
CA GLN A 155 8.11 8.44 -7.30
C GLN A 155 7.73 9.85 -7.77
N TYR A 156 6.77 10.52 -7.13
CA TYR A 156 6.24 11.83 -7.54
C TYR A 156 5.65 11.88 -8.95
N SER A 157 5.39 10.74 -9.57
CA SER A 157 4.69 10.61 -10.85
C SER A 157 3.17 10.79 -10.62
N PHE A 158 2.78 12.03 -10.34
CA PHE A 158 1.43 12.33 -9.84
C PHE A 158 0.31 12.05 -10.84
N ASP A 159 0.55 12.28 -12.12
CA ASP A 159 -0.47 12.03 -13.16
C ASP A 159 -0.73 10.52 -13.32
N GLU A 160 0.34 9.73 -13.31
CA GLU A 160 0.25 8.26 -13.33
C GLU A 160 -0.40 7.72 -12.06
N ALA A 161 -0.04 8.27 -10.88
CA ALA A 161 -0.66 7.91 -9.62
C ALA A 161 -2.17 8.16 -9.63
N LEU A 162 -2.61 9.35 -10.07
CA LEU A 162 -4.03 9.70 -10.20
C LEU A 162 -4.76 8.74 -11.17
N ALA A 163 -4.13 8.42 -12.31
CA ALA A 163 -4.72 7.49 -13.27
C ALA A 163 -4.91 6.09 -12.69
N MET A 164 -3.95 5.60 -11.89
CA MET A 164 -4.05 4.30 -11.23
C MET A 164 -5.09 4.32 -10.10
N TYR A 165 -5.13 5.37 -9.28
CA TYR A 165 -6.16 5.51 -8.25
C TYR A 165 -7.58 5.60 -8.83
N ASP A 166 -7.77 6.27 -9.98
CA ASP A 166 -9.06 6.31 -10.66
C ASP A 166 -9.50 4.93 -11.18
N LYS A 167 -8.56 4.14 -11.71
CA LYS A 167 -8.84 2.75 -12.11
C LYS A 167 -9.19 1.89 -10.90
N SER A 168 -8.41 2.03 -9.82
CA SER A 168 -8.62 1.29 -8.57
C SER A 168 -9.97 1.60 -7.94
N GLU A 169 -10.35 2.89 -7.84
CA GLU A 169 -11.65 3.34 -7.34
C GLU A 169 -12.79 2.68 -8.10
N LYS A 170 -12.75 2.71 -9.45
CA LYS A 170 -13.76 2.07 -10.30
C LYS A 170 -13.86 0.56 -10.07
N CYS A 171 -12.71 -0.11 -9.95
CA CYS A 171 -12.68 -1.55 -9.70
C CYS A 171 -13.26 -1.88 -8.32
N TYR A 172 -12.91 -1.13 -7.28
CA TYR A 172 -13.47 -1.33 -5.95
C TYR A 172 -14.97 -1.02 -5.88
N ALA A 173 -15.45 0.00 -6.59
CA ALA A 173 -16.88 0.28 -6.71
C ALA A 173 -17.62 -0.91 -7.37
N GLN A 174 -17.07 -1.47 -8.46
CA GLN A 174 -17.65 -2.66 -9.13
C GLN A 174 -17.60 -3.90 -8.23
N ALA A 175 -16.59 -4.04 -7.38
CA ALA A 175 -16.47 -5.11 -6.40
C ALA A 175 -17.33 -4.90 -5.14
N GLY A 176 -18.04 -3.78 -5.01
CA GLY A 176 -18.80 -3.42 -3.81
C GLY A 176 -17.93 -3.15 -2.57
N GLN A 177 -16.67 -2.78 -2.76
CA GLN A 177 -15.67 -2.55 -1.71
C GLN A 177 -15.61 -1.08 -1.31
N LEU A 178 -16.71 -0.57 -0.75
CA LEU A 178 -16.90 0.85 -0.47
C LEU A 178 -15.77 1.46 0.40
N ARG A 179 -15.22 0.72 1.36
CA ARG A 179 -14.10 1.20 2.19
C ARG A 179 -12.83 1.44 1.35
N ASN A 180 -12.51 0.50 0.46
CA ASN A 180 -11.33 0.60 -0.39
C ASN A 180 -11.50 1.70 -1.45
N GLU A 181 -12.72 1.88 -1.96
CA GLU A 181 -13.09 3.02 -2.80
C GLU A 181 -12.80 4.34 -2.07
N GLY A 182 -13.24 4.48 -0.81
CA GLY A 182 -12.98 5.66 0.02
C GLY A 182 -11.49 5.95 0.20
N TYR A 183 -10.65 4.92 0.37
CA TYR A 183 -9.20 5.10 0.44
C TYR A 183 -8.59 5.58 -0.88
N MET A 184 -9.13 5.17 -2.03
CA MET A 184 -8.62 5.66 -3.32
C MET A 184 -8.98 7.13 -3.55
N VAL A 185 -10.18 7.53 -3.18
CA VAL A 185 -10.60 8.95 -3.20
C VAL A 185 -9.70 9.78 -2.28
N GLU A 186 -9.41 9.31 -1.08
CA GLU A 186 -8.46 9.94 -0.16
C GLU A 186 -7.04 10.02 -0.75
N ALA A 187 -6.56 8.96 -1.40
CA ALA A 187 -5.25 8.93 -2.04
C ALA A 187 -5.12 10.01 -3.12
N LYS A 188 -6.16 10.21 -3.95
CA LYS A 188 -6.19 11.32 -4.92
C LYS A 188 -6.15 12.67 -4.24
N ALA A 189 -6.86 12.84 -3.14
CA ALA A 189 -6.82 14.08 -2.36
C ALA A 189 -5.40 14.41 -1.86
N ARG A 190 -4.64 13.39 -1.44
CA ARG A 190 -3.22 13.54 -1.04
C ARG A 190 -2.32 13.96 -2.21
N VAL A 191 -2.53 13.41 -3.41
CA VAL A 191 -1.81 13.83 -4.61
C VAL A 191 -2.07 15.31 -4.88
N TYR A 192 -3.33 15.73 -4.96
CA TYR A 192 -3.68 17.14 -5.20
C TYR A 192 -3.14 18.07 -4.13
N LYS A 193 -3.09 17.64 -2.87
CA LYS A 193 -2.47 18.40 -1.77
C LYS A 193 -0.98 18.64 -2.04
N LEU A 194 -0.22 17.64 -2.48
CA LEU A 194 1.21 17.80 -2.79
C LEU A 194 1.45 18.70 -4.02
N GLN A 195 0.53 18.69 -4.97
CA GLN A 195 0.55 19.58 -6.13
C GLN A 195 0.05 21.02 -5.80
N HIS A 196 -0.30 21.32 -4.54
CA HIS A 196 -0.91 22.58 -4.10
C HIS A 196 -2.24 22.92 -4.81
N LEU A 197 -2.91 21.92 -5.39
CA LEU A 197 -4.23 22.05 -6.00
C LEU A 197 -5.31 21.93 -4.92
N TRP A 198 -5.38 22.98 -4.08
CA TRP A 198 -6.17 22.98 -2.84
C TRP A 198 -7.65 22.66 -3.03
N ASP A 199 -8.28 23.25 -4.05
CA ASP A 199 -9.73 23.05 -4.29
C ASP A 199 -10.02 21.61 -4.73
N ASN A 200 -9.16 21.02 -5.58
CA ASN A 200 -9.25 19.61 -5.98
C ASN A 200 -9.08 18.69 -4.76
N SER A 201 -8.06 18.96 -3.94
CA SER A 201 -7.78 18.19 -2.73
C SER A 201 -8.96 18.24 -1.75
N LEU A 202 -9.52 19.43 -1.47
CA LEU A 202 -10.68 19.58 -0.60
C LEU A 202 -11.91 18.85 -1.13
N ASN A 203 -12.14 18.88 -2.45
CA ASN A 203 -13.24 18.16 -3.08
C ASN A 203 -13.12 16.64 -2.88
N GLU A 204 -11.95 16.07 -3.16
CA GLU A 204 -11.74 14.62 -2.98
C GLU A 204 -11.80 14.21 -1.50
N TYR A 205 -11.20 14.99 -0.57
CA TYR A 205 -11.35 14.71 0.86
C TYR A 205 -12.80 14.75 1.35
N ASN A 206 -13.62 15.68 0.85
CA ASN A 206 -15.04 15.72 1.21
C ASN A 206 -15.79 14.50 0.66
N LYS A 207 -15.51 14.05 -0.57
CA LYS A 207 -16.08 12.80 -1.11
C LYS A 207 -15.67 11.58 -0.26
N ALA A 208 -14.40 11.45 0.10
CA ALA A 208 -13.93 10.38 0.96
C ALA A 208 -14.64 10.42 2.33
N LYS A 209 -14.81 11.61 2.92
CA LYS A 209 -15.52 11.79 4.18
C LYS A 209 -16.97 11.30 4.11
N GLU A 210 -17.69 11.57 3.02
CA GLU A 210 -19.05 11.08 2.81
C GLU A 210 -19.09 9.54 2.77
N ILE A 211 -18.12 8.90 2.10
CA ILE A 211 -18.01 7.44 2.06
C ILE A 211 -17.78 6.87 3.47
N PHE A 212 -16.82 7.42 4.22
CA PHE A 212 -16.52 6.93 5.58
C PHE A 212 -17.64 7.25 6.58
N PHE A 213 -18.43 8.30 6.32
CA PHE A 213 -19.63 8.58 7.11
C PHE A 213 -20.70 7.49 6.93
N VAL A 214 -20.93 7.03 5.70
CA VAL A 214 -21.83 5.89 5.42
C VAL A 214 -21.33 4.62 6.11
N LEU A 215 -20.03 4.42 6.21
CA LEU A 215 -19.39 3.28 6.88
C LEU A 215 -19.36 3.40 8.41
N ASN A 216 -19.78 4.53 8.99
CA ASN A 216 -19.63 4.88 10.41
C ASN A 216 -18.17 4.78 10.90
N ASP A 217 -17.20 5.09 10.03
CA ASP A 217 -15.78 5.06 10.34
C ASP A 217 -15.31 6.41 10.87
N PHE A 218 -15.51 6.62 12.15
CA PHE A 218 -15.21 7.90 12.81
C PHE A 218 -13.71 8.20 12.86
N GLU A 219 -12.85 7.18 12.88
CA GLU A 219 -11.39 7.37 12.88
C GLU A 219 -10.93 7.97 11.54
N GLN A 220 -11.42 7.44 10.43
CA GLN A 220 -11.12 7.97 9.12
C GLN A 220 -11.73 9.37 8.89
N ILE A 221 -12.93 9.60 9.38
CA ILE A 221 -13.54 10.94 9.32
C ILE A 221 -12.67 11.95 10.08
N LEU A 222 -12.17 11.59 11.26
CA LEU A 222 -11.27 12.45 12.05
C LEU A 222 -9.98 12.73 11.29
N PHE A 223 -9.35 11.70 10.72
CA PHE A 223 -8.15 11.84 9.90
C PHE A 223 -8.36 12.80 8.71
N ILE A 224 -9.46 12.62 7.97
CA ILE A 224 -9.79 13.48 6.83
C ILE A 224 -10.06 14.92 7.28
N ASN A 225 -10.78 15.14 8.37
CA ASN A 225 -11.04 16.49 8.87
C ASN A 225 -9.73 17.20 9.29
N ARG A 226 -8.74 16.47 9.85
CA ARG A 226 -7.40 17.01 10.09
C ARG A 226 -6.72 17.45 8.79
N ALA A 227 -6.77 16.60 7.76
CA ALA A 227 -6.20 16.93 6.45
C ALA A 227 -6.86 18.16 5.82
N ILE A 228 -8.20 18.24 5.86
CA ILE A 228 -8.97 19.41 5.40
C ILE A 228 -8.54 20.67 6.16
N SER A 229 -8.38 20.58 7.48
CA SER A 229 -7.98 21.69 8.33
C SER A 229 -6.58 22.22 7.96
N ILE A 230 -5.63 21.31 7.70
CA ILE A 230 -4.28 21.68 7.26
C ILE A 230 -4.33 22.40 5.90
N ILE A 231 -5.13 21.91 4.95
CA ILE A 231 -5.26 22.51 3.62
C ILE A 231 -5.90 23.90 3.72
N GLN A 232 -6.96 24.06 4.52
CA GLN A 232 -7.61 25.37 4.74
C GLN A 232 -6.64 26.36 5.37
N PHE A 233 -5.81 25.91 6.32
CA PHE A 233 -4.77 26.74 6.89
C PHE A 233 -3.72 27.15 5.83
N GLN A 234 -3.17 26.20 5.06
CA GLN A 234 -2.13 26.43 4.05
C GLN A 234 -2.63 27.30 2.90
N SER A 235 -3.89 27.15 2.49
CA SER A 235 -4.53 27.95 1.43
C SER A 235 -4.96 29.35 1.90
N GLY A 236 -4.83 29.67 3.18
CA GLY A 236 -5.25 30.94 3.74
C GLY A 236 -6.78 31.10 3.88
N LYS A 237 -7.56 30.04 3.65
CA LYS A 237 -9.03 30.04 3.69
C LYS A 237 -9.54 29.61 5.08
N GLN A 238 -10.52 30.36 5.61
CA GLN A 238 -11.46 29.97 6.70
C GLN A 238 -10.87 29.28 7.96
N ILE A 239 -9.87 29.88 8.58
CA ILE A 239 -9.17 29.30 9.73
C ILE A 239 -10.05 29.17 10.97
N ASP A 240 -10.92 30.13 11.22
CA ASP A 240 -11.77 30.11 12.42
C ASP A 240 -12.73 28.92 12.40
N LEU A 241 -13.28 28.58 11.22
CA LEU A 241 -14.12 27.39 11.05
C LEU A 241 -13.35 26.08 11.32
N THR A 242 -12.07 26.05 10.96
CA THR A 242 -11.19 24.91 11.18
C THR A 242 -10.93 24.65 12.67
N ILE A 243 -10.69 25.71 13.43
CA ILE A 243 -10.48 25.65 14.88
C ILE A 243 -11.73 25.12 15.58
N ASP A 244 -12.90 25.65 15.22
CA ASP A 244 -14.16 25.23 15.83
C ASP A 244 -14.52 23.79 15.46
N LEU A 245 -14.27 23.38 14.22
CA LEU A 245 -14.45 21.99 13.78
C LEU A 245 -13.56 21.02 14.58
N LEU A 246 -12.27 21.34 14.75
CA LEU A 246 -11.36 20.51 15.53
C LEU A 246 -11.78 20.41 17.00
N LYS A 247 -12.15 21.55 17.62
CA LYS A 247 -12.66 21.54 19.00
C LYS A 247 -13.92 20.68 19.15
N SER A 248 -14.86 20.78 18.21
CA SER A 248 -16.07 19.96 18.19
C SER A 248 -15.72 18.47 18.10
N LEU A 249 -14.85 18.10 17.15
CA LEU A 249 -14.41 16.72 16.96
C LEU A 249 -13.76 16.13 18.22
N TYR A 250 -12.91 16.89 18.91
CA TYR A 250 -12.31 16.43 20.17
C TYR A 250 -13.35 16.27 21.27
N SER A 251 -14.30 17.19 21.41
CA SER A 251 -15.35 17.10 22.40
C SER A 251 -16.31 15.93 22.15
N GLU A 252 -16.71 15.72 20.90
CA GLU A 252 -17.62 14.65 20.50
C GLU A 252 -17.00 13.26 20.67
N ASN A 253 -15.70 13.11 20.36
CA ASN A 253 -14.97 11.84 20.48
C ASN A 253 -14.36 11.63 21.87
N LYS A 254 -14.65 12.48 22.86
CA LYS A 254 -14.10 12.41 24.23
C LYS A 254 -12.56 12.36 24.26
N ILE A 255 -11.90 13.03 23.34
CA ILE A 255 -10.44 13.14 23.30
C ILE A 255 -10.05 14.26 24.28
N TYR A 256 -9.57 13.88 25.45
CA TYR A 256 -9.21 14.82 26.53
C TYR A 256 -7.75 15.31 26.45
N THR A 257 -6.90 14.61 25.68
CA THR A 257 -5.51 14.99 25.43
C THR A 257 -5.29 15.13 23.94
N LEU A 258 -4.59 16.19 23.53
CA LEU A 258 -4.24 16.39 22.12
C LEU A 258 -3.35 15.23 21.64
N PRO A 259 -3.71 14.54 20.54
CA PRO A 259 -2.83 13.57 19.92
C PRO A 259 -1.52 14.22 19.47
N VAL A 260 -0.43 13.46 19.52
CA VAL A 260 0.91 13.95 19.15
C VAL A 260 0.96 14.43 17.71
N GLU A 261 0.21 13.76 16.84
CA GLU A 261 0.10 14.04 15.40
C GLU A 261 -0.53 15.42 15.13
N ASP A 262 -1.24 15.99 16.09
CA ASP A 262 -1.92 17.27 15.95
C ASP A 262 -1.09 18.46 16.46
N TYR A 263 0.00 18.24 17.16
CA TYR A 263 0.83 19.33 17.67
C TYR A 263 1.29 20.32 16.59
N PRO A 264 1.74 19.90 15.38
CA PRO A 264 2.10 20.85 14.32
C PRO A 264 0.93 21.77 13.93
N LEU A 265 -0.28 21.22 13.82
CA LEU A 265 -1.46 21.99 13.47
C LEU A 265 -1.82 23.00 14.57
N TRP A 266 -1.79 22.59 15.84
CA TRP A 266 -2.05 23.51 16.96
C TRP A 266 -0.97 24.57 17.11
N SER A 267 0.28 24.24 16.79
CA SER A 267 1.37 25.21 16.70
C SER A 267 1.09 26.28 15.65
N MET A 268 0.71 25.86 14.43
CA MET A 268 0.34 26.79 13.34
C MET A 268 -0.84 27.68 13.72
N ILE A 269 -1.89 27.09 14.32
CA ILE A 269 -3.06 27.84 14.80
C ILE A 269 -2.66 28.89 15.85
N SER A 270 -1.82 28.49 16.82
CA SER A 270 -1.34 29.39 17.87
C SER A 270 -0.49 30.53 17.31
N LEU A 271 0.39 30.23 16.35
CA LEU A 271 1.19 31.23 15.64
C LEU A 271 0.32 32.28 14.95
N LYS A 272 -0.72 31.84 14.26
CA LYS A 272 -1.65 32.74 13.58
C LYS A 272 -2.44 33.61 14.57
N ASN A 273 -2.79 33.05 15.72
CA ASN A 273 -3.43 33.81 16.82
C ASN A 273 -2.44 34.68 17.57
N LYS A 274 -1.17 34.75 17.13
CA LYS A 274 -0.07 35.48 17.76
C LYS A 274 0.26 35.04 19.19
N ASP A 275 -0.14 33.83 19.58
CA ASP A 275 0.23 33.20 20.83
C ASP A 275 1.55 32.43 20.59
N LEU A 276 2.65 33.18 20.58
CA LEU A 276 3.97 32.64 20.23
C LEU A 276 4.46 31.62 21.25
N ASP A 277 4.05 31.72 22.50
CA ASP A 277 4.48 30.78 23.56
C ASP A 277 3.84 29.41 23.36
N LYS A 278 2.52 29.37 23.11
CA LYS A 278 1.85 28.10 22.77
C LYS A 278 2.30 27.54 21.42
N ALA A 279 2.51 28.41 20.41
CA ALA A 279 3.03 27.97 19.13
C ALA A 279 4.36 27.24 19.31
N ARG A 280 5.28 27.80 20.08
CA ARG A 280 6.58 27.20 20.41
C ARG A 280 6.42 25.91 21.22
N GLU A 281 5.55 25.90 22.23
CA GLU A 281 5.31 24.73 23.07
C GLU A 281 4.88 23.53 22.22
N TYR A 282 3.85 23.68 21.38
CA TYR A 282 3.37 22.62 20.50
C TYR A 282 4.41 22.17 19.47
N ALA A 283 5.16 23.10 18.88
CA ALA A 283 6.22 22.73 17.94
C ALA A 283 7.33 21.93 18.61
N LEU A 284 7.74 22.30 19.83
CA LEU A 284 8.76 21.54 20.59
C LEU A 284 8.24 20.18 21.05
N LEU A 285 6.96 20.07 21.42
CA LEU A 285 6.34 18.78 21.73
C LEU A 285 6.33 17.86 20.49
N SER A 286 6.06 18.41 19.32
CA SER A 286 6.20 17.64 18.08
C SER A 286 7.65 17.23 17.82
N LEU A 287 8.61 18.12 18.00
CA LEU A 287 10.03 17.85 17.81
C LEU A 287 10.57 16.79 18.79
N SER A 288 10.00 16.68 20.00
CA SER A 288 10.39 15.63 20.95
C SER A 288 10.07 14.22 20.46
N ASN A 289 9.22 14.09 19.47
CA ASN A 289 8.84 12.83 18.79
C ASN A 289 9.42 12.73 17.37
N LYS A 290 10.52 13.42 17.07
CA LYS A 290 11.11 13.52 15.74
C LYS A 290 11.40 12.17 15.06
N ASP A 291 11.72 11.13 15.83
CA ASP A 291 12.05 9.81 15.31
C ASP A 291 10.85 9.09 14.68
N SER A 292 9.62 9.58 14.94
CA SER A 292 8.38 9.12 14.30
C SER A 292 7.98 9.94 13.06
N LEU A 293 8.71 11.02 12.77
CA LEU A 293 8.41 11.92 11.66
C LEU A 293 9.24 11.55 10.43
N SER A 294 8.61 11.62 9.25
CA SER A 294 9.37 11.57 8.00
C SER A 294 10.23 12.84 7.85
N GLU A 295 11.29 12.77 7.04
CA GLU A 295 12.17 13.93 6.77
C GLU A 295 11.37 15.16 6.28
N ARG A 296 10.37 14.96 5.43
CA ARG A 296 9.49 16.02 4.94
C ARG A 296 8.63 16.64 6.06
N GLN A 297 8.11 15.82 6.98
CA GLN A 297 7.38 16.33 8.15
C GLN A 297 8.30 17.09 9.08
N LEU A 298 9.52 16.60 9.27
CA LEU A 298 10.53 17.23 10.11
C LEU A 298 10.99 18.57 9.48
N ALA A 299 11.20 18.64 8.17
CA ALA A 299 11.47 19.89 7.47
C ALA A 299 10.34 20.92 7.69
N GLY A 300 9.08 20.51 7.54
CA GLY A 300 7.93 21.36 7.80
C GLY A 300 7.88 21.87 9.24
N LEU A 301 8.27 21.06 10.20
CA LEU A 301 8.33 21.44 11.61
C LEU A 301 9.45 22.45 11.89
N TYR A 302 10.64 22.27 11.29
CA TYR A 302 11.70 23.27 11.42
C TYR A 302 11.35 24.59 10.75
N ALA A 303 10.69 24.57 9.57
CA ALA A 303 10.19 25.78 8.94
C ALA A 303 9.20 26.54 9.85
N LEU A 304 8.32 25.83 10.53
CA LEU A 304 7.40 26.39 11.51
C LEU A 304 8.13 27.02 12.71
N LEU A 305 9.15 26.34 13.26
CA LEU A 305 9.98 26.87 14.35
C LEU A 305 10.76 28.12 13.91
N ILE A 306 11.27 28.18 12.69
CA ILE A 306 11.94 29.36 12.12
C ILE A 306 10.95 30.54 12.12
N GLU A 307 9.72 30.32 11.68
CA GLU A 307 8.69 31.36 11.62
C GLU A 307 8.29 31.86 13.02
N ILE A 308 8.11 30.95 13.97
CA ILE A 308 7.81 31.28 15.37
C ILE A 308 8.92 32.13 15.99
N GLU A 309 10.19 31.68 15.90
CA GLU A 309 11.31 32.37 16.51
C GLU A 309 11.62 33.71 15.81
N SER A 310 11.42 33.79 14.49
CA SER A 310 11.52 35.04 13.74
C SER A 310 10.45 36.03 14.18
N SER A 311 9.22 35.58 14.37
CA SER A 311 8.10 36.38 14.87
C SER A 311 8.35 36.88 16.31
N ALA A 312 9.01 36.06 17.13
CA ALA A 312 9.44 36.38 18.47
C ALA A 312 10.72 37.26 18.50
N LYS A 313 11.29 37.60 17.34
CA LYS A 313 12.58 38.32 17.18
C LYS A 313 13.78 37.59 17.81
N ASN A 314 13.68 36.26 17.99
CA ASN A 314 14.75 35.43 18.49
C ASN A 314 15.58 34.86 17.31
N TYR A 315 16.27 35.75 16.62
CA TYR A 315 16.98 35.41 15.38
C TYR A 315 18.07 34.36 15.55
N SER A 316 18.67 34.26 16.75
CA SER A 316 19.70 33.24 17.02
C SER A 316 19.12 31.82 16.94
N LYS A 317 17.94 31.58 17.53
CA LYS A 317 17.26 30.29 17.43
C LYS A 317 16.69 30.03 16.05
N ALA A 318 16.14 31.08 15.40
CA ALA A 318 15.69 30.95 14.03
C ALA A 318 16.80 30.47 13.09
N LEU A 319 18.03 31.02 13.26
CA LEU A 319 19.19 30.59 12.49
C LEU A 319 19.65 29.16 12.81
N GLU A 320 19.58 28.74 14.09
CA GLU A 320 19.86 27.36 14.48
C GLU A 320 18.91 26.38 13.78
N TYR A 321 17.61 26.65 13.82
CA TYR A 321 16.61 25.82 13.13
C TYR A 321 16.74 25.86 11.61
N SER A 322 17.18 26.99 11.03
CA SER A 322 17.47 27.09 9.60
C SER A 322 18.59 26.13 9.17
N GLY A 323 19.64 26.00 9.98
CA GLY A 323 20.71 25.04 9.71
C GLY A 323 20.24 23.58 9.72
N GLU A 324 19.32 23.23 10.64
CA GLU A 324 18.75 21.88 10.65
C GLU A 324 17.77 21.65 9.46
N TYR A 325 16.98 22.66 9.10
CA TYR A 325 16.13 22.64 7.91
C TYR A 325 16.93 22.41 6.62
N GLU A 326 18.02 23.18 6.43
CA GLU A 326 18.87 23.08 5.25
C GLU A 326 19.46 21.68 5.09
N LYS A 327 19.97 21.06 6.17
CA LYS A 327 20.50 19.68 6.13
C LYS A 327 19.46 18.67 5.66
N ILE A 328 18.21 18.80 6.13
CA ILE A 328 17.14 17.88 5.71
C ILE A 328 16.77 18.13 4.26
N MET A 329 16.69 19.39 3.85
CA MET A 329 16.36 19.74 2.46
C MET A 329 17.45 19.26 1.46
N GLU A 330 18.73 19.31 1.85
CA GLU A 330 19.79 18.73 1.03
C GLU A 330 19.59 17.22 0.79
N ASN A 331 19.22 16.48 1.82
CA ASN A 331 18.92 15.03 1.70
C ASN A 331 17.70 14.78 0.81
N ILE A 332 16.62 15.56 1.00
CA ILE A 332 15.38 15.43 0.20
C ILE A 332 15.68 15.75 -1.28
N ASP A 333 16.40 16.84 -1.55
CA ASP A 333 16.73 17.25 -2.92
C ASP A 333 17.65 16.24 -3.63
N GLU A 334 18.55 15.58 -2.92
CA GLU A 334 19.40 14.52 -3.46
C GLU A 334 18.56 13.30 -3.83
N TYR A 335 17.65 12.88 -2.94
CA TYR A 335 16.74 11.78 -3.19
C TYR A 335 15.78 12.07 -4.36
N GLU A 336 15.18 13.26 -4.42
CA GLU A 336 14.28 13.66 -5.51
C GLU A 336 15.02 13.74 -6.86
N ARG A 337 16.25 14.23 -6.87
CA ARG A 337 17.12 14.25 -8.09
C ARG A 337 17.45 12.83 -8.54
N HIS A 338 17.79 11.94 -7.62
CA HIS A 338 18.09 10.55 -7.95
C HIS A 338 16.87 9.86 -8.57
N ASN A 339 15.69 10.03 -8.00
CA ASN A 339 14.42 9.49 -8.52
C ASN A 339 14.08 10.07 -9.89
N LEU A 340 14.28 11.38 -10.11
CA LEU A 340 14.05 12.01 -11.40
C LEU A 340 14.97 11.44 -12.49
N ILE A 341 16.23 11.20 -12.17
CA ILE A 341 17.19 10.58 -13.12
C ILE A 341 16.73 9.16 -13.46
N GLN A 342 16.33 8.36 -12.46
CA GLN A 342 15.82 7.00 -12.68
C GLN A 342 14.53 7.02 -13.51
N GLU A 343 13.62 7.96 -13.27
CA GLU A 343 12.38 8.12 -14.06
C GLU A 343 12.70 8.44 -15.54
N ILE A 344 13.65 9.36 -15.79
CA ILE A 344 14.07 9.70 -17.14
C ILE A 344 14.70 8.48 -17.83
N GLU A 345 15.57 7.73 -17.14
CA GLU A 345 16.18 6.51 -17.66
C GLU A 345 15.13 5.43 -17.97
N HIS A 346 14.15 5.25 -17.10
CA HIS A 346 13.06 4.28 -17.28
C HIS A 346 12.15 4.67 -18.46
N LYS A 347 11.78 5.95 -18.58
CA LYS A 347 11.00 6.46 -19.74
C LYS A 347 11.79 6.28 -21.04
N TYR A 348 13.08 6.54 -21.02
CA TYR A 348 13.93 6.36 -22.21
C TYR A 348 14.05 4.89 -22.61
N LYS A 349 14.23 3.98 -21.64
CA LYS A 349 14.31 2.54 -21.84
C LYS A 349 12.98 1.97 -22.36
N ASN A 350 11.86 2.41 -21.80
CA ASN A 350 10.52 2.01 -22.25
C ASN A 350 10.23 2.50 -23.67
N ARG A 351 10.70 3.71 -24.01
CA ARG A 351 10.57 4.25 -25.37
C ARG A 351 11.39 3.45 -26.37
N GLN A 352 12.63 3.08 -26.03
CA GLN A 352 13.46 2.21 -26.86
C GLN A 352 12.84 0.83 -27.06
N LEU A 353 12.27 0.23 -26.01
CA LEU A 353 11.59 -1.06 -26.09
C LEU A 353 10.36 -0.97 -27.01
N LYS A 354 9.57 0.10 -26.89
CA LYS A 354 8.42 0.34 -27.75
C LYS A 354 8.83 0.52 -29.21
N ASP A 355 9.87 1.31 -29.48
CA ASP A 355 10.39 1.52 -30.82
C ASP A 355 10.93 0.20 -31.44
N GLN A 356 11.57 -0.67 -30.63
CA GLN A 356 12.00 -2.00 -31.04
C GLN A 356 10.81 -2.91 -31.37
N LEU A 357 9.79 -2.94 -30.51
CA LEU A 357 8.58 -3.74 -30.73
C LEU A 357 7.85 -3.33 -32.01
N GLU A 358 7.68 -2.02 -32.24
CA GLU A 358 7.09 -1.48 -33.48
C GLU A 358 7.93 -1.83 -34.73
N ALA A 359 9.24 -1.88 -34.59
CA ALA A 359 10.14 -2.27 -35.68
C ALA A 359 10.00 -3.78 -35.98
N GLU A 360 9.92 -4.64 -34.94
CA GLU A 360 9.72 -6.08 -35.09
C GLU A 360 8.34 -6.40 -35.69
N GLU A 361 7.28 -5.72 -35.26
CA GLU A 361 5.94 -5.88 -35.82
C GLU A 361 5.88 -5.50 -37.31
N LYS A 362 6.52 -4.38 -37.69
CA LYS A 362 6.66 -3.99 -39.10
C LYS A 362 7.43 -5.02 -39.89
N TYR A 363 8.54 -5.54 -39.36
CA TYR A 363 9.35 -6.57 -40.02
C TYR A 363 8.53 -7.85 -40.23
N HIS A 364 7.80 -8.28 -39.22
CA HIS A 364 6.93 -9.46 -39.31
C HIS A 364 5.79 -9.28 -40.31
N PHE A 365 5.17 -8.09 -40.35
CA PHE A 365 4.18 -7.74 -41.34
C PHE A 365 4.75 -7.80 -42.77
N TYR A 366 5.95 -7.30 -43.01
CA TYR A 366 6.60 -7.39 -44.33
C TYR A 366 6.94 -8.84 -44.70
N GLN A 367 7.39 -9.67 -43.77
CA GLN A 367 7.61 -11.11 -44.04
C GLN A 367 6.34 -11.82 -44.45
N LEU A 368 5.23 -11.63 -43.75
CA LEU A 368 3.94 -12.21 -44.08
C LEU A 368 3.45 -11.76 -45.48
N LYS A 369 3.70 -10.51 -45.85
CA LYS A 369 3.33 -9.97 -47.13
C LYS A 369 4.17 -10.57 -48.26
N ILE A 370 5.45 -10.83 -48.03
CA ILE A 370 6.32 -11.51 -49.01
C ILE A 370 5.89 -12.96 -49.19
N ILE A 371 5.58 -13.69 -48.10
CA ILE A 371 5.11 -15.08 -48.13
C ILE A 371 3.81 -15.16 -48.93
N SER A 372 2.83 -14.24 -48.67
CA SER A 372 1.56 -14.21 -49.40
C SER A 372 1.70 -13.89 -50.90
N LEU A 373 2.73 -13.12 -51.28
CA LEU A 373 3.06 -12.82 -52.65
C LEU A 373 3.74 -14.02 -53.36
N LEU A 374 4.51 -14.82 -52.66
CA LEU A 374 5.15 -16.02 -53.18
C LEU A 374 4.18 -17.20 -53.33
N GLU A 375 3.08 -17.22 -52.58
CA GLU A 375 2.00 -18.22 -52.72
C GLU A 375 1.04 -17.91 -53.88
N LEU A 376 1.14 -16.71 -54.46
CA LEU A 376 0.29 -16.26 -55.62
C LEU A 376 1.01 -16.40 -56.97
N VAL A 377 2.28 -16.86 -57.00
CA VAL A 377 3.07 -17.18 -58.20
C VAL A 377 3.24 -18.67 -58.34
#